data_dedd981dee1d1664f2ee9d3ec1a5224e
#
_entry.id   dedd981dee1d1664f2ee9d3ec1a5224e
#
_cell.length_a   1.000
_cell.length_b   1.000
_cell.length_c   1.000
_cell.angle_alpha   90.00
_cell.angle_beta   90.00
_cell.angle_gamma   90.00
#
_symmetry.space_group_name_H-M   'P 1'
#
loop_
_entity.id
_entity.type
_entity.pdbx_description
1 polymer ?
#
loop_
_entity_poly.entity_id
_entity_poly.type
_entity_poly.pdbx_seq_one_letter_code
_entity_poly.pdbx_strand_id
1 'polypeptide(L)'
;MRVPTDPSEAGVSLGPVPEGTTELGIDIIKVERIRASLDRFGERFTNRVLTPGEQRYVRGRPETMAGRWAAKEAVSKVLGLGVRGIGWRDIEIDRLPTGQPSVRLHGRAAARAAQLGMGRIAVSITHESDYAVAIAYGVRTAGGRYLFPPDIEDRLDDRERRILARIERLRVAAEAGGAGSLASDAPRPAEASGDGHA
;
A
#
# COMPACT_ATOMS: atom_id res chain seq x y z
N MET A 1 -23.35 -26.99 -18.27
CA MET A 1 -22.43 -25.93 -17.89
C MET A 1 -21.06 -26.58 -17.72
N ARG A 2 -20.13 -26.40 -18.70
CA ARG A 2 -18.79 -27.00 -18.62
C ARG A 2 -17.94 -26.16 -17.71
N VAL A 3 -17.39 -26.74 -16.68
CA VAL A 3 -16.35 -26.11 -15.84
C VAL A 3 -15.07 -26.09 -16.68
N PRO A 4 -14.39 -24.96 -16.85
CA PRO A 4 -13.11 -24.91 -17.55
C PRO A 4 -12.11 -25.78 -16.79
N THR A 5 -11.42 -26.66 -17.50
CA THR A 5 -10.44 -27.60 -16.93
C THR A 5 -9.01 -27.07 -16.95
N ASP A 6 -8.79 -25.90 -17.57
CA ASP A 6 -7.49 -25.25 -17.63
C ASP A 6 -7.52 -23.95 -16.82
N PRO A 7 -6.70 -23.82 -15.76
CA PRO A 7 -6.61 -22.57 -15.01
C PRO A 7 -6.10 -21.37 -15.82
N SER A 8 -5.45 -21.61 -16.98
CA SER A 8 -5.07 -20.53 -17.91
C SER A 8 -6.24 -20.01 -18.74
N GLU A 9 -7.33 -20.80 -18.87
CA GLU A 9 -8.58 -20.37 -19.50
C GLU A 9 -9.55 -19.67 -18.53
N ALA A 10 -9.28 -19.73 -17.25
CA ALA A 10 -9.95 -18.97 -16.22
C ALA A 10 -9.47 -17.50 -16.21
N GLY A 11 -9.10 -16.97 -17.35
CA GLY A 11 -9.06 -15.52 -17.56
C GLY A 11 -10.41 -15.00 -17.08
N VAL A 12 -10.43 -14.43 -15.85
CA VAL A 12 -11.61 -13.80 -15.30
C VAL A 12 -12.05 -12.80 -16.34
N SER A 13 -13.09 -13.19 -17.12
CA SER A 13 -13.72 -12.27 -18.05
C SER A 13 -14.18 -11.08 -17.23
N LEU A 14 -13.41 -10.01 -17.28
CA LEU A 14 -13.74 -8.74 -16.69
C LEU A 14 -14.80 -8.05 -17.54
N GLY A 15 -15.86 -8.79 -17.83
CA GLY A 15 -17.05 -8.24 -18.43
C GLY A 15 -17.54 -7.03 -17.63
N PRO A 16 -18.36 -6.18 -18.22
CA PRO A 16 -18.95 -5.06 -17.48
C PRO A 16 -19.66 -5.61 -16.25
N VAL A 17 -19.30 -5.07 -15.07
CA VAL A 17 -19.98 -5.43 -13.83
C VAL A 17 -21.40 -4.88 -13.92
N PRO A 18 -22.44 -5.69 -13.68
CA PRO A 18 -23.82 -5.23 -13.75
C PRO A 18 -24.04 -4.02 -12.83
N GLU A 19 -24.87 -3.08 -13.31
CA GLU A 19 -25.35 -1.98 -12.48
C GLU A 19 -26.04 -2.53 -11.22
N GLY A 20 -25.85 -1.87 -10.09
CA GLY A 20 -26.39 -2.31 -8.81
C GLY A 20 -25.58 -3.39 -8.10
N THR A 21 -24.48 -3.89 -8.70
CA THR A 21 -23.56 -4.77 -7.97
C THR A 21 -23.05 -4.08 -6.71
N THR A 22 -23.11 -4.79 -5.60
CA THR A 22 -22.76 -4.27 -4.28
C THR A 22 -21.44 -4.84 -3.79
N GLU A 23 -20.66 -3.99 -3.15
CA GLU A 23 -19.40 -4.36 -2.51
C GLU A 23 -19.52 -4.13 -1.01
N LEU A 24 -19.07 -5.10 -0.23
CA LEU A 24 -19.09 -5.04 1.22
C LEU A 24 -17.67 -5.12 1.76
N GLY A 25 -17.34 -4.24 2.69
CA GLY A 25 -16.08 -4.29 3.44
C GLY A 25 -16.39 -4.28 4.94
N ILE A 26 -15.72 -5.12 5.68
CA ILE A 26 -15.78 -5.14 7.14
C ILE A 26 -14.38 -5.14 7.71
N ASP A 27 -14.20 -4.41 8.80
CA ASP A 27 -12.95 -4.42 9.58
C ASP A 27 -13.24 -4.33 11.08
N ILE A 28 -12.37 -5.00 11.84
CA ILE A 28 -12.36 -4.98 13.30
C ILE A 28 -10.93 -4.77 13.80
N ILE A 29 -10.77 -3.90 14.78
CA ILE A 29 -9.46 -3.62 15.38
C ILE A 29 -9.54 -3.53 16.90
N LYS A 30 -8.53 -4.05 17.59
CA LYS A 30 -8.35 -3.82 19.03
C LYS A 30 -7.93 -2.37 19.27
N VAL A 31 -8.62 -1.68 20.18
CA VAL A 31 -8.29 -0.30 20.59
C VAL A 31 -6.87 -0.23 21.15
N GLU A 32 -6.43 -1.26 21.86
CA GLU A 32 -5.08 -1.35 22.43
C GLU A 32 -3.98 -1.27 21.36
N ARG A 33 -4.18 -1.82 20.17
CA ARG A 33 -3.21 -1.68 19.05
C ARG A 33 -3.07 -0.23 18.59
N ILE A 34 -4.15 0.50 18.59
CA ILE A 34 -4.14 1.93 18.26
C ILE A 34 -3.46 2.73 19.37
N ARG A 35 -3.76 2.42 20.65
CA ARG A 35 -3.12 3.04 21.80
C ARG A 35 -1.60 2.85 21.77
N ALA A 36 -1.13 1.62 21.61
CA ALA A 36 0.29 1.33 21.47
C ALA A 36 0.95 2.06 20.29
N SER A 37 0.23 2.25 19.18
CA SER A 37 0.73 3.00 18.03
C SER A 37 0.82 4.50 18.30
N LEU A 38 -0.16 5.05 19.03
CA LEU A 38 -0.15 6.45 19.47
C LEU A 38 0.99 6.71 20.45
N ASP A 39 1.18 5.84 21.44
CA ASP A 39 2.25 5.94 22.42
C ASP A 39 3.64 5.86 21.76
N ARG A 40 3.81 4.97 20.80
CA ARG A 40 5.09 4.74 20.13
C ARG A 40 5.44 5.81 19.09
N PHE A 41 4.48 6.29 18.33
CA PHE A 41 4.75 7.13 17.14
C PHE A 41 4.13 8.53 17.22
N GLY A 42 3.21 8.76 18.18
CA GLY A 42 2.61 10.06 18.43
C GLY A 42 2.01 10.71 17.18
N GLU A 43 2.37 11.96 16.95
CA GLU A 43 1.87 12.75 15.82
C GLU A 43 2.25 12.17 14.45
N ARG A 44 3.35 11.43 14.33
CA ARG A 44 3.71 10.78 13.07
C ARG A 44 2.66 9.77 12.63
N PHE A 45 2.09 9.05 13.59
CA PHE A 45 1.01 8.10 13.30
C PHE A 45 -0.28 8.82 12.91
N THR A 46 -0.70 9.80 13.69
CA THR A 46 -1.91 10.57 13.40
C THR A 46 -1.81 11.31 12.07
N ASN A 47 -0.69 11.97 11.80
CA ASN A 47 -0.44 12.68 10.54
C ASN A 47 -0.41 11.76 9.32
N ARG A 48 0.01 10.50 9.48
CA ARG A 48 0.02 9.53 8.39
C ARG A 48 -1.38 9.00 8.07
N VAL A 49 -2.20 8.81 9.10
CA VAL A 49 -3.49 8.11 8.99
C VAL A 49 -4.66 9.06 8.79
N LEU A 50 -4.66 10.20 9.48
CA LEU A 50 -5.79 11.10 9.56
C LEU A 50 -5.57 12.38 8.75
N THR A 51 -6.63 12.85 8.11
CA THR A 51 -6.67 14.23 7.57
C THR A 51 -6.70 15.24 8.72
N PRO A 52 -6.37 16.52 8.48
CA PRO A 52 -6.48 17.56 9.51
C PRO A 52 -7.90 17.68 10.08
N GLY A 53 -8.94 17.41 9.28
CA GLY A 53 -10.34 17.38 9.71
C GLY A 53 -10.60 16.26 10.71
N GLU A 54 -10.14 15.05 10.37
CA GLU A 54 -10.28 13.89 11.25
C GLU A 54 -9.50 14.06 12.55
N GLN A 55 -8.29 14.65 12.51
CA GLN A 55 -7.49 14.90 13.73
C GLN A 55 -8.23 15.81 14.72
N ARG A 56 -8.85 16.88 14.22
CA ARG A 56 -9.66 17.78 15.05
C ARG A 56 -10.84 17.06 15.70
N TYR A 57 -11.40 16.08 15.04
CA TYR A 57 -12.51 15.28 15.58
C TYR A 57 -12.02 14.22 16.58
N VAL A 58 -10.95 13.47 16.22
CA VAL A 58 -10.41 12.38 17.04
C VAL A 58 -9.81 12.88 18.35
N ARG A 59 -9.11 14.01 18.34
CA ARG A 59 -8.50 14.64 19.54
C ARG A 59 -7.69 13.67 20.39
N GLY A 60 -6.92 12.78 19.73
CA GLY A 60 -6.07 11.81 20.42
C GLY A 60 -6.79 10.66 21.13
N ARG A 61 -8.12 10.53 21.04
CA ARG A 61 -8.88 9.45 21.69
C ARG A 61 -8.66 8.13 20.94
N PRO A 62 -8.09 7.10 21.59
CA PRO A 62 -7.76 5.84 20.93
C PRO A 62 -8.97 5.12 20.34
N GLU A 63 -10.09 5.11 21.04
CA GLU A 63 -11.35 4.46 20.61
C GLU A 63 -11.88 5.12 19.34
N THR A 64 -11.92 6.45 19.34
CA THR A 64 -12.37 7.22 18.17
C THR A 64 -11.43 7.02 16.97
N MET A 65 -10.11 6.96 17.22
CA MET A 65 -9.13 6.70 16.18
C MET A 65 -9.23 5.27 15.66
N ALA A 66 -9.47 4.29 16.52
CA ALA A 66 -9.72 2.90 16.13
C ALA A 66 -10.94 2.79 15.21
N GLY A 67 -12.02 3.50 15.50
CA GLY A 67 -13.18 3.58 14.63
C GLY A 67 -12.87 4.19 13.25
N ARG A 68 -12.04 5.26 13.21
CA ARG A 68 -11.58 5.83 11.91
C ARG A 68 -10.68 4.88 11.15
N TRP A 69 -9.77 4.19 11.83
CA TRP A 69 -8.93 3.17 11.24
C TRP A 69 -9.77 2.05 10.61
N ALA A 70 -10.65 1.42 11.39
CA ALA A 70 -11.51 0.34 10.91
C ALA A 70 -12.36 0.78 9.71
N ALA A 71 -12.90 2.01 9.74
CA ALA A 71 -13.69 2.55 8.63
C ALA A 71 -12.87 2.69 7.34
N LYS A 72 -11.63 3.18 7.42
CA LYS A 72 -10.73 3.31 6.26
C LYS A 72 -10.36 1.94 5.69
N GLU A 73 -10.08 0.95 6.54
CA GLU A 73 -9.83 -0.43 6.13
C GLU A 73 -11.08 -1.05 5.47
N ALA A 74 -12.27 -0.88 6.04
CA ALA A 74 -13.51 -1.37 5.46
C ALA A 74 -13.77 -0.76 4.08
N VAL A 75 -13.58 0.56 3.92
CA VAL A 75 -13.72 1.26 2.64
C VAL A 75 -12.67 0.78 1.63
N SER A 76 -11.43 0.54 2.07
CA SER A 76 -10.39 0.03 1.17
C SER A 76 -10.69 -1.37 0.63
N LYS A 77 -11.38 -2.20 1.42
CA LYS A 77 -11.88 -3.52 0.99
C LYS A 77 -12.97 -3.39 -0.06
N VAL A 78 -13.89 -2.43 0.10
CA VAL A 78 -14.91 -2.11 -0.95
C VAL A 78 -14.24 -1.69 -2.25
N LEU A 79 -13.12 -0.97 -2.19
CA LEU A 79 -12.36 -0.56 -3.37
C LEU A 79 -11.47 -1.68 -3.96
N GLY A 80 -11.42 -2.85 -3.32
CA GLY A 80 -10.69 -4.03 -3.81
C GLY A 80 -9.16 -3.91 -3.79
N LEU A 81 -8.58 -2.93 -3.07
CA LEU A 81 -7.13 -2.70 -3.06
C LEU A 81 -6.47 -2.99 -1.70
N GLY A 82 -7.25 -3.10 -0.64
CA GLY A 82 -6.68 -3.02 0.70
C GLY A 82 -5.87 -1.72 0.86
N VAL A 83 -5.23 -1.54 1.99
CA VAL A 83 -4.42 -0.32 2.27
C VAL A 83 -3.10 -0.22 1.50
N ARG A 84 -2.72 -1.24 0.75
CA ARG A 84 -1.44 -1.26 0.01
C ARG A 84 -1.43 -0.37 -1.22
N GLY A 85 -2.58 -0.12 -1.82
CA GLY A 85 -2.72 0.67 -3.05
C GLY A 85 -3.19 2.11 -2.84
N ILE A 86 -3.73 2.41 -1.66
CA ILE A 86 -4.40 3.67 -1.31
C ILE A 86 -3.70 4.29 -0.11
N GLY A 87 -3.50 5.59 -0.13
CA GLY A 87 -3.00 6.31 1.04
C GLY A 87 -4.08 6.39 2.14
N TRP A 88 -3.70 6.28 3.39
CA TRP A 88 -4.63 6.40 4.52
C TRP A 88 -5.47 7.68 4.48
N ARG A 89 -4.89 8.76 4.02
CA ARG A 89 -5.56 10.08 3.91
C ARG A 89 -6.37 10.23 2.63
N ASP A 90 -6.24 9.29 1.69
CA ASP A 90 -7.06 9.25 0.48
C ASP A 90 -8.51 8.81 0.80
N ILE A 91 -8.74 8.20 1.96
CA ILE A 91 -10.07 7.88 2.49
C ILE A 91 -10.28 8.76 3.72
N GLU A 92 -11.14 9.76 3.63
CA GLU A 92 -11.51 10.63 4.74
C GLU A 92 -12.88 10.22 5.28
N ILE A 93 -12.96 10.03 6.59
CA ILE A 93 -14.21 9.74 7.27
C ILE A 93 -14.67 11.01 7.98
N ASP A 94 -15.57 11.70 7.36
CA ASP A 94 -16.19 12.92 7.89
C ASP A 94 -17.39 12.59 8.78
N ARG A 95 -17.94 13.58 9.45
CA ARG A 95 -19.15 13.47 10.27
C ARG A 95 -20.16 14.52 9.84
N LEU A 96 -21.32 14.06 9.42
CA LEU A 96 -22.44 14.94 9.11
C LEU A 96 -22.98 15.64 10.37
N PRO A 97 -23.71 16.75 10.23
CA PRO A 97 -24.34 17.42 11.37
C PRO A 97 -25.29 16.50 12.17
N THR A 98 -25.86 15.49 11.52
CA THR A 98 -26.70 14.45 12.14
C THR A 98 -25.90 13.47 13.00
N GLY A 99 -24.55 13.53 12.95
CA GLY A 99 -23.68 12.57 13.62
C GLY A 99 -23.29 11.36 12.78
N GLN A 100 -23.96 11.14 11.64
CA GLN A 100 -23.69 10.02 10.75
C GLN A 100 -22.29 10.15 10.11
N PRO A 101 -21.49 9.06 10.04
CA PRO A 101 -20.24 9.07 9.31
C PRO A 101 -20.48 9.15 7.80
N SER A 102 -19.62 9.86 7.10
CA SER A 102 -19.64 10.02 5.65
C SER A 102 -18.25 9.78 5.08
N VAL A 103 -18.17 9.10 3.95
CA VAL A 103 -16.92 8.81 3.24
C VAL A 103 -16.67 9.89 2.19
N ARG A 104 -15.48 10.48 2.23
CA ARG A 104 -14.94 11.34 1.17
C ARG A 104 -13.66 10.73 0.65
N LEU A 105 -13.59 10.55 -0.66
CA LEU A 105 -12.44 9.94 -1.32
C LEU A 105 -11.59 11.01 -1.99
N HIS A 106 -10.27 10.85 -1.88
CA HIS A 106 -9.27 11.73 -2.46
C HIS A 106 -8.24 10.91 -3.27
N GLY A 107 -7.46 11.57 -4.10
CA GLY A 107 -6.30 10.99 -4.77
C GLY A 107 -6.56 9.63 -5.41
N ARG A 108 -5.77 8.64 -5.02
CA ARG A 108 -5.86 7.28 -5.58
C ARG A 108 -7.15 6.55 -5.20
N ALA A 109 -7.72 6.81 -4.05
CA ALA A 109 -8.99 6.21 -3.65
C ALA A 109 -10.14 6.72 -4.53
N ALA A 110 -10.18 8.02 -4.82
CA ALA A 110 -11.17 8.60 -5.72
C ALA A 110 -11.00 8.08 -7.16
N ALA A 111 -9.77 8.02 -7.67
CA ALA A 111 -9.49 7.46 -8.99
C ALA A 111 -9.93 5.99 -9.09
N ARG A 112 -9.69 5.19 -8.04
CA ARG A 112 -10.11 3.79 -8.01
C ARG A 112 -11.63 3.64 -7.95
N ALA A 113 -12.32 4.45 -7.14
CA ALA A 113 -13.78 4.45 -7.09
C ALA A 113 -14.39 4.79 -8.45
N ALA A 114 -13.86 5.80 -9.14
CA ALA A 114 -14.29 6.15 -10.49
C ALA A 114 -14.04 5.01 -11.48
N GLN A 115 -12.88 4.36 -11.43
CA GLN A 115 -12.54 3.20 -12.25
C GLN A 115 -13.52 2.04 -12.06
N LEU A 116 -13.94 1.80 -10.81
CA LEU A 116 -14.90 0.75 -10.47
C LEU A 116 -16.35 1.15 -10.79
N GLY A 117 -16.61 2.39 -11.23
CA GLY A 117 -17.96 2.94 -11.33
C GLY A 117 -18.66 2.96 -9.97
N MET A 118 -17.90 3.14 -8.91
CA MET A 118 -18.44 3.19 -7.56
C MET A 118 -19.16 4.51 -7.35
N GLY A 119 -20.43 4.43 -7.03
CA GLY A 119 -21.22 5.59 -6.62
C GLY A 119 -20.87 6.01 -5.17
N ARG A 120 -21.89 6.15 -4.35
CA ARG A 120 -21.71 6.48 -2.95
C ARG A 120 -21.27 5.24 -2.15
N ILE A 121 -20.27 5.40 -1.28
CA ILE A 121 -19.91 4.42 -0.26
C ILE A 121 -20.49 4.88 1.07
N ALA A 122 -21.35 4.06 1.66
CA ALA A 122 -21.85 4.25 3.02
C ALA A 122 -20.96 3.54 4.02
N VAL A 123 -20.86 4.05 5.23
CA VAL A 123 -20.10 3.44 6.32
C VAL A 123 -20.87 3.52 7.61
N SER A 124 -20.77 2.46 8.41
CA SER A 124 -21.24 2.41 9.79
C SER A 124 -20.08 2.05 10.71
N ILE A 125 -20.00 2.69 11.86
CA ILE A 125 -18.88 2.53 12.80
C ILE A 125 -19.46 2.35 14.20
N THR A 126 -18.96 1.35 14.91
CA THR A 126 -19.19 1.20 16.34
C THR A 126 -17.89 0.93 17.06
N HIS A 127 -17.78 1.33 18.31
CA HIS A 127 -16.62 1.02 19.15
C HIS A 127 -17.02 0.93 20.60
N GLU A 128 -16.33 0.06 21.30
CA GLU A 128 -16.34 -0.11 22.74
C GLU A 128 -14.93 0.18 23.30
N SER A 129 -14.72 -0.16 24.57
CA SER A 129 -13.40 0.01 25.22
C SER A 129 -12.29 -0.79 24.53
N ASP A 130 -12.61 -1.98 24.04
CA ASP A 130 -11.62 -2.97 23.58
C ASP A 130 -11.52 -3.08 22.05
N TYR A 131 -12.62 -2.84 21.35
CA TYR A 131 -12.71 -3.01 19.90
C TYR A 131 -13.44 -1.88 19.21
N ALA A 132 -13.03 -1.62 17.99
CA ALA A 132 -13.81 -0.85 17.03
C ALA A 132 -14.10 -1.73 15.81
N VAL A 133 -15.30 -1.60 15.28
CA VAL A 133 -15.79 -2.30 14.09
C VAL A 133 -16.32 -1.28 13.10
N ALA A 134 -16.07 -1.50 11.83
CA ALA A 134 -16.68 -0.74 10.77
C ALA A 134 -17.15 -1.65 9.63
N ILE A 135 -18.28 -1.27 9.06
CA ILE A 135 -18.82 -1.87 7.84
C ILE A 135 -18.93 -0.77 6.79
N ALA A 136 -18.42 -1.03 5.59
CA ALA A 136 -18.57 -0.18 4.44
C ALA A 136 -19.38 -0.90 3.37
N TYR A 137 -20.25 -0.16 2.70
CA TYR A 137 -21.13 -0.66 1.66
C TYR A 137 -21.09 0.28 0.46
N GLY A 138 -20.70 -0.27 -0.71
CA GLY A 138 -20.63 0.45 -1.95
C GLY A 138 -21.54 -0.16 -3.01
N VAL A 139 -22.14 0.68 -3.85
CA VAL A 139 -22.96 0.28 -4.97
C VAL A 139 -22.30 0.77 -6.25
N ARG A 140 -22.16 -0.10 -7.21
CA ARG A 140 -21.68 0.23 -8.56
C ARG A 140 -22.79 0.82 -9.38
N THR A 141 -22.47 1.92 -10.05
CA THR A 141 -23.33 2.56 -11.04
C THR A 141 -22.98 2.08 -12.45
N ALA A 142 -23.86 2.34 -13.41
CA ALA A 142 -23.62 1.96 -14.81
C ALA A 142 -22.28 2.51 -15.34
N GLY A 143 -21.58 1.70 -16.16
CA GLY A 143 -20.33 2.08 -16.81
C GLY A 143 -19.07 1.80 -16.02
N GLY A 144 -19.16 1.34 -14.77
CA GLY A 144 -17.99 0.90 -14.00
C GLY A 144 -17.41 -0.40 -14.57
N ARG A 145 -16.07 -0.46 -14.62
CA ARG A 145 -15.33 -1.68 -14.97
C ARG A 145 -14.52 -2.13 -13.77
N TYR A 146 -14.57 -3.42 -13.49
CA TYR A 146 -13.61 -4.00 -12.56
C TYR A 146 -12.29 -4.16 -13.32
N LEU A 147 -11.41 -3.19 -13.16
CA LEU A 147 -10.05 -3.34 -13.62
C LEU A 147 -9.25 -3.81 -12.41
N PHE A 148 -8.61 -4.96 -12.52
CA PHE A 148 -7.56 -5.29 -11.56
C PHE A 148 -6.57 -4.13 -11.55
N PRO A 149 -6.01 -3.74 -10.40
CA PRO A 149 -4.82 -2.89 -10.41
C PRO A 149 -3.85 -3.55 -11.39
N PRO A 150 -3.10 -2.75 -12.21
CA PRO A 150 -2.19 -3.26 -13.19
C PRO A 150 -1.45 -4.42 -12.56
N ASP A 151 -1.54 -5.53 -13.24
CA ASP A 151 -1.44 -6.88 -12.70
C ASP A 151 -0.30 -6.95 -11.67
N ILE A 152 -0.52 -7.63 -10.59
CA ILE A 152 0.57 -7.93 -9.64
C ILE A 152 1.76 -8.48 -10.41
N GLU A 153 1.54 -9.23 -11.50
CA GLU A 153 2.53 -9.71 -12.44
C GLU A 153 3.29 -8.56 -13.09
N ASP A 154 2.64 -7.58 -13.71
CA ASP A 154 3.33 -6.40 -14.29
C ASP A 154 4.18 -5.64 -13.26
N ARG A 155 3.72 -5.55 -12.03
CA ARG A 155 4.47 -4.90 -10.93
C ARG A 155 5.62 -5.76 -10.43
N LEU A 156 5.47 -7.09 -10.45
CA LEU A 156 6.53 -8.03 -10.13
C LEU A 156 7.58 -8.03 -11.24
N ASP A 157 7.17 -8.05 -12.50
CA ASP A 157 8.04 -7.97 -13.67
C ASP A 157 8.83 -6.65 -13.72
N ASP A 158 8.19 -5.52 -13.41
CA ASP A 158 8.87 -4.23 -13.29
C ASP A 158 9.87 -4.22 -12.14
N ARG A 159 9.52 -4.83 -11.02
CA ARG A 159 10.42 -4.95 -9.87
C ARG A 159 11.60 -5.86 -10.18
N GLU A 160 11.35 -6.99 -10.82
CA GLU A 160 12.38 -7.94 -11.25
C GLU A 160 13.33 -7.29 -12.25
N ARG A 161 12.81 -6.63 -13.29
CA ARG A 161 13.63 -5.88 -14.27
C ARG A 161 14.51 -4.82 -13.59
N ARG A 162 13.99 -4.12 -12.59
CA ARG A 162 14.79 -3.12 -11.82
C ARG A 162 15.89 -3.78 -10.98
N ILE A 163 15.60 -4.94 -10.39
CA ILE A 163 16.59 -5.70 -9.61
C ILE A 163 17.68 -6.23 -10.52
N LEU A 164 17.33 -6.86 -11.64
CA LEU A 164 18.28 -7.38 -12.63
C LEU A 164 19.15 -6.26 -13.20
N ALA A 165 18.58 -5.13 -13.56
CA ALA A 165 19.33 -3.96 -14.03
C ALA A 165 20.27 -3.38 -12.97
N ARG A 166 19.93 -3.51 -11.68
CA ARG A 166 20.80 -3.08 -10.57
C ARG A 166 21.96 -4.06 -10.37
N ILE A 167 21.69 -5.37 -10.43
CA ILE A 167 22.70 -6.42 -10.32
C ILE A 167 23.73 -6.27 -11.46
N GLU A 168 23.28 -6.06 -12.69
CA GLU A 168 24.16 -5.90 -13.83
C GLU A 168 25.04 -4.65 -13.70
N ARG A 169 24.49 -3.53 -13.24
CA ARG A 169 25.32 -2.33 -12.96
C ARG A 169 26.36 -2.56 -11.89
N LEU A 170 26.04 -3.33 -10.86
CA LEU A 170 26.97 -3.65 -9.78
C LEU A 170 28.07 -4.62 -10.29
N ARG A 171 27.73 -5.55 -11.18
CA ARG A 171 28.67 -6.46 -11.80
C ARG A 171 29.69 -5.70 -12.66
N VAL A 172 29.20 -4.84 -13.56
CA VAL A 172 30.05 -3.99 -14.40
C VAL A 172 30.94 -3.08 -13.55
N ALA A 173 30.44 -2.51 -12.48
CA ALA A 173 31.23 -1.68 -11.57
C ALA A 173 32.31 -2.47 -10.82
N ALA A 174 32.02 -3.72 -10.42
CA ALA A 174 32.98 -4.61 -9.79
C ALA A 174 34.09 -5.05 -10.75
N GLU A 175 33.74 -5.37 -12.00
CA GLU A 175 34.71 -5.72 -13.07
C GLU A 175 35.62 -4.52 -13.39
N ALA A 176 35.06 -3.31 -13.47
CA ALA A 176 35.83 -2.08 -13.72
C ALA A 176 36.74 -1.71 -12.53
N GLY A 177 36.31 -1.96 -11.29
CA GLY A 177 37.09 -1.73 -10.07
C GLY A 177 38.20 -2.80 -9.86
N GLY A 178 37.97 -4.05 -10.32
CA GLY A 178 38.93 -5.13 -10.20
C GLY A 178 40.08 -5.02 -11.18
N ALA A 179 39.90 -4.38 -12.33
CA ALA A 179 40.96 -4.21 -13.36
C ALA A 179 42.03 -3.18 -12.93
N GLY A 180 41.75 -2.33 -11.92
CA GLY A 180 42.71 -1.35 -11.44
C GLY A 180 43.65 -1.84 -10.33
N SER A 181 43.40 -3.05 -9.74
CA SER A 181 44.18 -3.55 -8.60
C SER A 181 45.26 -4.57 -8.92
N LEU A 182 45.40 -5.03 -10.17
CA LEU A 182 46.40 -6.06 -10.55
C LEU A 182 47.65 -5.50 -11.23
N ALA A 183 47.81 -4.17 -11.36
CA ALA A 183 48.95 -3.55 -12.05
C ALA A 183 50.05 -2.98 -11.12
N SER A 184 50.00 -3.22 -9.81
CA SER A 184 50.93 -2.56 -8.88
C SER A 184 51.79 -3.48 -8.00
N ASP A 185 51.92 -4.77 -8.32
CA ASP A 185 52.81 -5.66 -7.55
C ASP A 185 53.80 -6.39 -8.47
N ALA A 186 54.70 -5.59 -9.13
CA ALA A 186 55.91 -6.12 -9.69
C ALA A 186 57.05 -5.99 -8.64
N PRO A 187 57.74 -7.10 -8.28
CA PRO A 187 58.83 -7.01 -7.33
C PRO A 187 60.01 -6.21 -7.91
N ARG A 188 60.52 -5.21 -7.20
CA ARG A 188 61.77 -4.52 -7.51
C ARG A 188 62.92 -5.50 -7.49
N PRO A 189 63.83 -5.47 -8.49
CA PRO A 189 65.03 -6.29 -8.43
C PRO A 189 65.91 -5.86 -7.26
N ALA A 190 66.43 -6.85 -6.54
CA ALA A 190 67.37 -6.67 -5.45
C ALA A 190 68.69 -6.04 -5.94
N GLU A 191 69.05 -4.90 -5.44
CA GLU A 191 70.39 -4.34 -5.60
C GLU A 191 71.40 -5.20 -4.84
N ALA A 192 72.34 -5.74 -5.60
CA ALA A 192 73.47 -6.47 -5.09
C ALA A 192 74.39 -5.50 -4.35
N SER A 193 74.56 -5.74 -3.05
CA SER A 193 75.59 -5.12 -2.23
C SER A 193 76.94 -5.74 -2.59
N GLY A 194 77.74 -4.96 -3.31
CA GLY A 194 79.16 -5.30 -3.52
C GLY A 194 79.95 -4.99 -2.24
N ASP A 195 80.57 -6.01 -1.69
CA ASP A 195 81.65 -5.89 -0.76
C ASP A 195 82.86 -5.20 -1.42
N GLY A 196 83.48 -4.30 -0.72
CA GLY A 196 84.74 -3.67 -1.06
C GLY A 196 85.55 -3.27 0.14
N HIS A 197 86.53 -4.07 0.46
CA HIS A 197 87.59 -3.88 1.41
C HIS A 197 88.28 -2.50 1.34
N ALA A 198 88.60 -1.93 2.45
CA ALA A 198 89.91 -1.56 2.98
C ALA A 198 89.76 -0.88 4.31
#